data_0dad210ad12c6c5ef60070b853b73d01
#
_entry.id   0dad210ad12c6c5ef60070b853b73d01
#
_cell.length_a   1.000
_cell.length_b   1.000
_cell.length_c   1.000
_cell.angle_alpha   90.00
_cell.angle_beta   90.00
_cell.angle_gamma   90.00
#
_symmetry.space_group_name_H-M   'P 1'
#
loop_
_entity.id
_entity.type
_entity.pdbx_description
1 polymer ?
#
loop_
_entity_poly.entity_id
_entity_poly.type
_entity_poly.pdbx_seq_one_letter_code
_entity_poly.pdbx_strand_id
1 'polypeptide(L)' 'MAEEKIEFEKSLERLEEIVAKVEGETLPLEESLKLYEEGKKLIASLEKTLKEAERKVEELQK' A
#
# COMPACT_ATOMS: atom_id res chain seq x y z
N MET A 1 8.56 -5.78 13.21
CA MET A 1 8.99 -4.78 14.15
C MET A 1 8.11 -3.55 14.07
N ALA A 2 8.16 -2.70 15.11
CA ALA A 2 7.24 -1.58 15.22
C ALA A 2 7.30 -0.62 14.04
N GLU A 3 8.50 -0.31 13.54
CA GLU A 3 8.65 0.61 12.42
C GLU A 3 8.04 0.10 11.13
N GLU A 4 8.24 -1.17 10.81
CA GLU A 4 7.67 -1.78 9.61
C GLU A 4 6.14 -1.81 9.69
N LYS A 5 5.61 -2.08 10.87
CA LYS A 5 4.17 -2.10 11.07
C LYS A 5 3.56 -0.71 10.88
N ILE A 6 4.23 0.33 11.40
CA ILE A 6 3.77 1.71 11.25
C ILE A 6 3.78 2.12 9.77
N GLU A 7 4.85 1.77 9.04
CA GLU A 7 4.92 2.07 7.61
C GLU A 7 3.83 1.34 6.82
N PHE A 8 3.57 0.09 7.16
CA PHE A 8 2.52 -0.70 6.55
C PHE A 8 1.15 -0.05 6.77
N GLU A 9 0.86 0.33 8.00
CA GLU A 9 -0.40 0.98 8.35
C GLU A 9 -0.58 2.32 7.63
N LYS A 10 0.48 3.12 7.58
CA LYS A 10 0.43 4.41 6.88
C LYS A 10 0.21 4.23 5.38
N SER A 11 0.86 3.25 4.79
CA SER A 11 0.66 2.94 3.37
C SER A 11 -0.77 2.51 3.09
N LEU A 12 -1.35 1.68 3.96
CA LEU A 12 -2.74 1.27 3.84
C LEU A 12 -3.70 2.45 3.95
N GLU A 13 -3.46 3.34 4.93
CA GLU A 13 -4.29 4.52 5.11
C GLU A 13 -4.24 5.41 3.86
N ARG A 14 -3.05 5.61 3.31
CA ARG A 14 -2.89 6.42 2.11
C ARG A 14 -3.60 5.78 0.92
N LEU A 15 -3.49 4.47 0.79
CA LEU A 15 -4.15 3.74 -0.29
C LEU A 15 -5.68 3.87 -0.16
N GLU A 16 -6.21 3.78 1.05
CA GLU A 16 -7.63 3.97 1.29
C GLU A 16 -8.09 5.38 0.91
N GLU A 17 -7.28 6.40 1.20
CA GLU A 17 -7.57 7.76 0.80
C GLU A 17 -7.62 7.91 -0.72
N ILE A 18 -6.67 7.28 -1.42
CA ILE A 18 -6.62 7.31 -2.87
C ILE A 18 -7.87 6.66 -3.46
N VAL A 19 -8.25 5.51 -2.96
CA VAL A 19 -9.44 4.80 -3.42
C VAL A 19 -10.69 5.64 -3.19
N ALA A 20 -10.80 6.25 -2.01
CA ALA A 20 -11.94 7.09 -1.67
C ALA A 20 -12.05 8.29 -2.63
N LYS A 21 -10.94 8.91 -2.98
CA LYS A 21 -10.95 10.04 -3.91
C LYS A 21 -11.35 9.61 -5.31
N VAL A 22 -10.83 8.48 -5.78
CA VAL A 22 -11.15 7.97 -7.12
C VAL A 22 -12.62 7.61 -7.23
N GLU A 23 -13.17 6.98 -6.19
CA GLU A 23 -14.58 6.57 -6.18
C GLU A 23 -15.55 7.72 -5.93
N GLY A 24 -15.15 8.67 -5.08
CA GLY A 24 -16.06 9.71 -4.61
C GLY A 24 -16.07 11.00 -5.41
N GLU A 25 -15.06 11.24 -6.24
CA GLU A 25 -14.92 12.50 -6.95
C GLU A 25 -14.63 12.30 -8.42
N THR A 26 -15.11 13.24 -9.24
CA THR A 26 -14.72 13.30 -10.64
C THR A 26 -13.41 14.07 -10.72
N LEU A 27 -12.32 13.37 -10.96
CA LEU A 27 -11.00 13.98 -11.02
C LEU A 27 -10.55 14.23 -12.45
N PRO A 28 -9.78 15.29 -12.70
CA PRO A 28 -9.12 15.46 -13.98
C PRO A 28 -8.21 14.29 -14.28
N LEU A 29 -8.04 13.97 -15.55
CA LEU A 29 -7.23 12.83 -15.98
C LEU A 29 -5.83 12.85 -15.37
N GLU A 30 -5.18 14.02 -15.35
CA GLU A 30 -3.83 14.14 -14.79
C GLU A 30 -3.76 13.72 -13.32
N GLU A 31 -4.74 14.15 -12.53
CA GLU A 31 -4.77 13.79 -11.12
C GLU A 31 -5.05 12.31 -10.93
N SER A 32 -5.95 11.75 -11.74
CA SER A 32 -6.23 10.32 -11.71
C SER A 32 -4.99 9.51 -12.01
N LEU A 33 -4.20 9.91 -12.99
CA LEU A 33 -2.95 9.23 -13.32
C LEU A 33 -1.93 9.31 -12.21
N LYS A 34 -1.81 10.47 -11.57
CA LYS A 34 -0.89 10.64 -10.45
C LYS A 34 -1.27 9.74 -9.27
N LEU A 35 -2.56 9.67 -8.96
CA LEU A 35 -3.06 8.81 -7.89
C LEU A 35 -2.85 7.34 -8.23
N TYR A 36 -3.05 6.97 -9.49
CA TYR A 36 -2.83 5.62 -9.94
C TYR A 36 -1.36 5.22 -9.77
N GLU A 37 -0.43 6.09 -10.15
CA GLU A 37 0.99 5.82 -9.98
C GLU A 37 1.37 5.69 -8.51
N GLU A 38 0.85 6.57 -7.67
CA GLU A 38 1.09 6.50 -6.24
C GLU A 38 0.56 5.19 -5.67
N GLY A 39 -0.67 4.81 -6.07
CA GLY A 39 -1.27 3.56 -5.64
C GLY A 39 -0.44 2.34 -6.03
N LYS A 40 0.10 2.32 -7.24
CA LYS A 40 0.96 1.23 -7.69
C LYS A 40 2.21 1.10 -6.83
N LYS A 41 2.83 2.22 -6.49
CA LYS A 41 4.02 2.21 -5.64
C LYS A 41 3.70 1.71 -4.24
N LEU A 42 2.57 2.13 -3.69
CA LEU A 42 2.14 1.68 -2.38
C LEU A 42 1.86 0.19 -2.36
N ILE A 43 1.18 -0.32 -3.39
CA ILE A 43 0.88 -1.75 -3.50
C ILE A 43 2.17 -2.56 -3.58
N ALA A 44 3.13 -2.11 -4.39
CA ALA A 44 4.42 -2.79 -4.51
C ALA A 44 5.13 -2.85 -3.16
N SER A 45 5.10 -1.77 -2.40
CA SER A 45 5.69 -1.71 -1.07
C SER A 45 5.00 -2.65 -0.10
N LEU A 46 3.67 -2.71 -0.14
CA LEU A 46 2.89 -3.59 0.71
C LEU A 46 3.15 -5.06 0.38
N GLU A 47 3.24 -5.39 -0.90
CA GLU A 47 3.56 -6.75 -1.33
C GLU A 47 4.92 -7.21 -0.83
N LYS A 48 5.91 -6.31 -0.88
CA LYS A 48 7.24 -6.61 -0.38
C LYS A 48 7.19 -6.93 1.12
N THR A 49 6.48 -6.11 1.88
CA THR A 49 6.32 -6.31 3.32
C THR A 49 5.63 -7.64 3.63
N LEU A 50 4.59 -7.97 2.87
CA LEU A 50 3.88 -9.24 3.03
C LEU A 50 4.76 -10.44 2.73
N LYS A 51 5.57 -10.36 1.68
CA LYS A 51 6.49 -11.44 1.34
C LYS A 51 7.53 -11.66 2.42
N GLU A 52 8.05 -10.59 2.99
CA GLU A 52 9.00 -10.70 4.09
C GLU A 52 8.36 -11.34 5.31
N ALA A 53 7.12 -11.00 5.60
CA ALA A 53 6.40 -11.58 6.72
C ALA A 53 6.14 -13.07 6.51
N GLU A 54 5.75 -13.45 5.28
CA GLU A 54 5.54 -14.85 4.93
C GLU A 54 6.82 -15.66 5.09
N ARG A 55 7.94 -15.10 4.66
CA ARG A 55 9.23 -15.75 4.78
C ARG A 55 9.60 -16.01 6.24
N LYS A 56 9.34 -15.04 7.11
CA LYS A 56 9.59 -15.20 8.54
C LYS A 56 8.73 -16.27 9.17
N VAL A 57 7.47 -16.34 8.77
CA VAL A 57 6.56 -17.38 9.25
C VAL A 57 7.05 -18.77 8.81
N GLU A 58 7.50 -18.90 7.58
CA GLU A 58 8.05 -20.16 7.09
C GLU A 58 9.28 -20.59 7.88
N GLU A 59 10.17 -19.65 8.20
CA GLU A 59 11.35 -19.94 9.01
C GLU A 59 10.98 -20.42 10.41
N LEU A 60 9.94 -19.85 10.99
CA LEU A 60 9.50 -20.25 12.33
C LEU A 60 8.84 -21.64 12.34
N GLN A 61 8.25 -22.05 11.23
CA GLN A 61 7.60 -23.34 11.14
C GLN A 61 8.56 -24.50 10.84
N LYS A 62 9.80 -24.22 10.49
CA LYS A 62 10.82 -25.24 10.32
C LYS A 62 11.39 -25.64 11.69
#